data_6b92eb48dca451457edfedc550362419
#
_entry.id   6b92eb48dca451457edfedc550362419
#
_cell.length_a   1.000
_cell.length_b   1.000
_cell.length_c   1.000
_cell.angle_alpha   90.00
_cell.angle_beta   90.00
_cell.angle_gamma   90.00
#
_symmetry.space_group_name_H-M   'P 1'
#
loop_
_entity.id
_entity.type
_entity.pdbx_description
1 polymer ?
#
loop_
_entity_poly.entity_id
_entity_poly.type
_entity_poly.pdbx_seq_one_letter_code
_entity_poly.pdbx_strand_id
1 'polypeptide(L)'
;MRQGSYLTLTLLLLIFGSAAVEAGPDYQLEIRDASNQLITHFPLQHGHWCLHWRHSVTGIAVEDCYRTEAGQMQLSHSWQPDFAAGLGHFEGRGTLVSHPQGGYLIESINEPVPGNGLWIRVGSESVAHTLISADTHLNLSQLAAGQRLRLQLISTKH
;
A
#
# COMPACT_ATOMS: atom_id res chain seq x y z
N MET A 1 -5.96 68.95 41.13
CA MET A 1 -6.54 67.69 40.71
C MET A 1 -6.12 67.42 39.25
N ARG A 2 -5.16 66.51 39.03
CA ARG A 2 -4.69 66.13 37.70
C ARG A 2 -5.19 64.73 37.43
N GLN A 3 -6.08 64.55 36.42
CA GLN A 3 -6.53 63.27 35.94
C GLN A 3 -5.48 62.75 34.92
N GLY A 4 -4.88 61.62 35.25
CA GLY A 4 -4.01 60.87 34.33
C GLY A 4 -4.83 59.88 33.49
N SER A 5 -4.86 60.10 32.15
CA SER A 5 -5.42 59.15 31.19
C SER A 5 -4.41 58.04 30.96
N TYR A 6 -4.77 56.81 31.28
CA TYR A 6 -4.00 55.62 30.92
C TYR A 6 -4.47 55.12 29.54
N LEU A 7 -3.59 55.23 28.57
CA LEU A 7 -3.77 54.67 27.23
C LEU A 7 -3.42 53.18 27.32
N THR A 8 -4.41 52.30 27.27
CA THR A 8 -4.22 50.84 27.17
C THR A 8 -3.90 50.52 25.71
N LEU A 9 -2.65 50.16 25.45
CA LEU A 9 -2.19 49.66 24.15
C LEU A 9 -2.52 48.16 24.04
N THR A 10 -3.56 47.84 23.29
CA THR A 10 -3.96 46.42 23.02
C THR A 10 -3.07 45.85 21.92
N LEU A 11 -2.11 45.00 22.30
CA LEU A 11 -1.23 44.32 21.36
C LEU A 11 -2.02 43.13 20.70
N LEU A 12 -2.38 43.28 19.43
CA LEU A 12 -3.02 42.27 18.64
C LEU A 12 -1.97 41.25 18.14
N LEU A 13 -1.87 40.08 18.78
CA LEU A 13 -1.02 38.98 18.33
C LEU A 13 -1.68 38.30 17.11
N LEU A 14 -1.13 38.55 15.92
CA LEU A 14 -1.44 37.79 14.71
C LEU A 14 -0.76 36.40 14.79
N ILE A 15 -1.51 35.37 15.10
CA ILE A 15 -1.05 33.99 15.03
C ILE A 15 -1.08 33.57 13.55
N PHE A 16 0.07 33.61 12.89
CA PHE A 16 0.24 32.97 11.59
C PHE A 16 0.26 31.46 11.78
N GLY A 17 -0.88 30.80 11.59
CA GLY A 17 -0.95 29.36 11.48
C GLY A 17 -0.20 28.92 10.23
N SER A 18 1.00 28.35 10.41
CA SER A 18 1.68 27.64 9.33
C SER A 18 0.88 26.40 8.98
N ALA A 19 0.17 26.41 7.87
CA ALA A 19 -0.39 25.19 7.30
C ALA A 19 0.80 24.27 6.94
N ALA A 20 0.92 23.14 7.64
CA ALA A 20 1.85 22.09 7.23
C ALA A 20 1.40 21.60 5.85
N VAL A 21 2.21 21.84 4.83
CA VAL A 21 2.05 21.22 3.52
C VAL A 21 2.35 19.73 3.75
N GLU A 22 1.32 18.88 3.74
CA GLU A 22 1.55 17.44 3.73
C GLU A 22 2.37 17.10 2.49
N ALA A 23 3.57 16.56 2.72
CA ALA A 23 4.39 16.05 1.63
C ALA A 23 3.60 14.92 0.95
N GLY A 24 3.48 14.97 -0.38
CA GLY A 24 2.86 13.90 -1.16
C GLY A 24 3.57 12.55 -0.94
N PRO A 25 3.01 11.45 -1.44
CA PRO A 25 3.60 10.14 -1.27
C PRO A 25 5.01 10.08 -1.86
N ASP A 26 5.94 9.44 -1.15
CA ASP A 26 7.33 9.29 -1.59
C ASP A 26 7.48 8.28 -2.74
N TYR A 27 6.49 7.39 -2.88
CA TYR A 27 6.45 6.30 -3.85
C TYR A 27 5.05 6.11 -4.43
N GLN A 28 5.00 5.55 -5.63
CA GLN A 28 3.77 5.08 -6.26
C GLN A 28 4.03 3.81 -7.06
N LEU A 29 2.97 3.08 -7.39
CA LEU A 29 3.03 2.02 -8.40
C LEU A 29 2.59 2.60 -9.73
N GLU A 30 3.39 2.40 -10.77
CA GLU A 30 2.93 2.47 -12.15
C GLU A 30 2.33 1.12 -12.52
N ILE A 31 1.07 1.14 -12.96
CA ILE A 31 0.37 -0.06 -13.42
C ILE A 31 0.42 -0.08 -14.94
N ARG A 32 1.13 -1.06 -15.48
CA ARG A 32 1.40 -1.19 -16.91
C ARG A 32 0.87 -2.51 -17.44
N ASP A 33 0.44 -2.52 -18.68
CA ASP A 33 0.05 -3.75 -19.39
C ASP A 33 1.26 -4.55 -19.89
N ALA A 34 0.98 -5.68 -20.56
CA ALA A 34 2.02 -6.54 -21.11
C ALA A 34 2.83 -5.87 -22.24
N SER A 35 2.30 -4.83 -22.87
CA SER A 35 2.98 -4.01 -23.89
C SER A 35 3.78 -2.86 -23.28
N ASN A 36 3.89 -2.81 -21.95
CA ASN A 36 4.52 -1.74 -21.19
C ASN A 36 3.79 -0.38 -21.29
N GLN A 37 2.54 -0.36 -21.76
CA GLN A 37 1.72 0.85 -21.75
C GLN A 37 1.24 1.16 -20.34
N LEU A 38 1.38 2.42 -19.93
CA LEU A 38 0.88 2.88 -18.64
C LEU A 38 -0.65 2.91 -18.66
N ILE A 39 -1.27 2.24 -17.69
CA ILE A 39 -2.72 2.25 -17.48
C ILE A 39 -3.08 3.33 -16.45
N THR A 40 -2.42 3.31 -15.28
CA THR A 40 -2.67 4.27 -14.20
C THR A 40 -1.54 4.28 -13.18
N HIS A 41 -1.63 5.21 -12.23
CA HIS A 41 -0.76 5.27 -11.05
C HIS A 41 -1.57 4.92 -9.80
N PHE A 42 -0.89 4.34 -8.82
CA PHE A 42 -1.44 4.07 -7.50
C PHE A 42 -0.49 4.62 -6.44
N PRO A 43 -0.89 5.68 -5.70
CA PRO A 43 -0.04 6.31 -4.70
C PRO A 43 0.15 5.41 -3.48
N LEU A 44 1.36 5.40 -2.93
CA LEU A 44 1.68 4.62 -1.74
C LEU A 44 1.87 5.53 -0.54
N GLN A 45 1.18 5.25 0.55
CA GLN A 45 1.44 5.92 1.81
C GLN A 45 2.61 5.25 2.53
N HIS A 46 3.65 6.04 2.81
CA HIS A 46 4.88 5.56 3.46
C HIS A 46 5.52 4.34 2.79
N GLY A 47 5.28 4.14 1.49
CA GLY A 47 5.79 3.00 0.74
C GLY A 47 5.15 1.65 1.07
N HIS A 48 4.01 1.63 1.76
CA HIS A 48 3.27 0.41 2.13
C HIS A 48 2.03 0.21 1.27
N TRP A 49 1.77 -1.03 0.87
CA TRP A 49 0.57 -1.42 0.16
C TRP A 49 0.33 -2.93 0.28
N CYS A 50 -0.92 -3.35 0.10
CA CYS A 50 -1.30 -4.75 0.07
C CYS A 50 -2.06 -5.07 -1.21
N LEU A 51 -1.90 -6.31 -1.69
CA LEU A 51 -2.73 -6.92 -2.70
C LEU A 51 -3.69 -7.88 -2.01
N HIS A 52 -4.96 -7.55 -2.04
CA HIS A 52 -6.04 -8.44 -1.61
C HIS A 52 -6.60 -9.20 -2.80
N TRP A 53 -6.87 -10.49 -2.62
CA TRP A 53 -7.46 -11.31 -3.66
C TRP A 53 -8.12 -12.57 -3.09
N ARG A 54 -8.91 -13.25 -3.90
CA ARG A 54 -9.50 -14.53 -3.57
C ARG A 54 -8.89 -15.61 -4.45
N HIS A 55 -8.51 -16.73 -3.84
CA HIS A 55 -8.00 -17.87 -4.60
C HIS A 55 -9.07 -18.36 -5.60
N SER A 56 -8.71 -18.48 -6.88
CA SER A 56 -9.66 -18.68 -7.98
C SER A 56 -10.46 -19.98 -7.90
N VAL A 57 -9.96 -20.99 -7.18
CA VAL A 57 -10.61 -22.31 -7.01
C VAL A 57 -11.34 -22.41 -5.68
N THR A 58 -10.67 -22.05 -4.57
CA THR A 58 -11.22 -22.24 -3.22
C THR A 58 -12.03 -21.04 -2.73
N GLY A 59 -11.90 -19.85 -3.35
CA GLY A 59 -12.51 -18.61 -2.90
C GLY A 59 -11.91 -18.02 -1.62
N ILE A 60 -10.86 -18.66 -1.08
CA ILE A 60 -10.19 -18.23 0.15
C ILE A 60 -9.55 -16.85 -0.08
N ALA A 61 -9.80 -15.94 0.86
CA ALA A 61 -9.18 -14.61 0.83
C ALA A 61 -7.68 -14.71 1.16
N VAL A 62 -6.88 -13.94 0.45
CA VAL A 62 -5.44 -13.81 0.66
C VAL A 62 -5.08 -12.33 0.67
N GLU A 63 -4.15 -11.97 1.53
CA GLU A 63 -3.56 -10.65 1.59
C GLU A 63 -2.05 -10.77 1.53
N ASP A 64 -1.44 -10.19 0.50
CA ASP A 64 0.00 -10.08 0.35
C ASP A 64 0.40 -8.62 0.51
N CYS A 65 1.15 -8.30 1.56
CA CYS A 65 1.54 -6.93 1.88
C CYS A 65 3.02 -6.67 1.57
N TYR A 66 3.26 -5.54 0.95
CA TYR A 66 4.56 -5.08 0.49
C TYR A 66 4.97 -3.81 1.21
N ARG A 67 6.27 -3.63 1.35
CA ARG A 67 6.88 -2.39 1.83
C ARG A 67 8.02 -1.97 0.93
N THR A 68 8.32 -0.68 0.97
CA THR A 68 9.50 -0.12 0.32
C THR A 68 10.54 0.21 1.38
N GLU A 69 11.71 -0.37 1.27
CA GLU A 69 12.84 -0.12 2.16
C GLU A 69 14.07 0.21 1.33
N ALA A 70 14.70 1.36 1.57
CA ALA A 70 15.84 1.88 0.79
C ALA A 70 15.60 1.85 -0.74
N GLY A 71 14.36 2.16 -1.19
CA GLY A 71 13.99 2.12 -2.61
C GLY A 71 13.74 0.73 -3.19
N GLN A 72 13.82 -0.33 -2.39
CA GLN A 72 13.56 -1.71 -2.78
C GLN A 72 12.19 -2.15 -2.30
N MET A 73 11.35 -2.63 -3.21
CA MET A 73 10.07 -3.27 -2.87
C MET A 73 10.31 -4.69 -2.36
N GLN A 74 9.68 -5.03 -1.24
CA GLN A 74 9.76 -6.35 -0.61
C GLN A 74 8.38 -6.85 -0.21
N LEU A 75 8.11 -8.14 -0.40
CA LEU A 75 6.98 -8.80 0.26
C LEU A 75 7.30 -8.89 1.75
N SER A 76 6.51 -8.22 2.59
CA SER A 76 6.75 -8.12 4.03
C SER A 76 6.06 -9.23 4.82
N HIS A 77 4.79 -9.48 4.51
CA HIS A 77 3.99 -10.54 5.13
C HIS A 77 2.86 -10.99 4.21
N SER A 78 2.31 -12.16 4.50
CA SER A 78 1.15 -12.73 3.81
C SER A 78 0.18 -13.32 4.83
N TRP A 79 -1.10 -12.98 4.71
CA TRP A 79 -2.17 -13.52 5.53
C TRP A 79 -3.15 -14.35 4.69
N GLN A 80 -3.64 -15.46 5.29
CA GLN A 80 -4.68 -16.28 4.73
C GLN A 80 -5.45 -16.99 5.84
N PRO A 81 -6.79 -17.22 5.69
CA PRO A 81 -7.59 -17.85 6.73
C PRO A 81 -7.33 -19.37 6.83
N ASP A 82 -6.77 -19.98 5.79
CA ASP A 82 -6.56 -21.43 5.67
C ASP A 82 -5.35 -21.72 4.77
N PHE A 83 -4.63 -22.80 5.03
CA PHE A 83 -3.52 -23.28 4.19
C PHE A 83 -3.96 -23.87 2.84
N ALA A 84 -5.25 -24.10 2.64
CA ALA A 84 -5.77 -24.68 1.39
C ALA A 84 -5.52 -23.79 0.14
N ALA A 85 -5.15 -22.51 0.32
CA ALA A 85 -4.72 -21.65 -0.78
C ALA A 85 -3.35 -22.03 -1.36
N GLY A 86 -2.60 -22.94 -0.73
CA GLY A 86 -1.33 -23.45 -1.25
C GLY A 86 -0.15 -22.47 -1.18
N LEU A 87 -0.34 -21.31 -0.56
CA LEU A 87 0.70 -20.29 -0.40
C LEU A 87 1.52 -20.56 0.86
N GLY A 88 2.04 -21.78 0.95
CA GLY A 88 2.60 -22.32 2.17
C GLY A 88 3.82 -21.59 2.70
N HIS A 89 3.90 -21.55 4.01
CA HIS A 89 5.14 -21.35 4.73
C HIS A 89 6.07 -22.56 4.47
N PHE A 90 7.33 -22.28 4.21
CA PHE A 90 8.40 -23.29 4.21
C PHE A 90 9.56 -22.77 5.08
N GLU A 91 10.41 -23.68 5.50
CA GLU A 91 11.56 -23.34 6.36
C GLU A 91 12.44 -22.27 5.69
N GLY A 92 12.72 -21.19 6.44
CA GLY A 92 13.49 -20.04 5.94
C GLY A 92 12.67 -18.95 5.28
N ARG A 93 11.32 -19.12 5.10
CA ARG A 93 10.44 -18.08 4.57
C ARG A 93 9.59 -17.48 5.68
N GLY A 94 10.13 -16.45 6.36
CA GLY A 94 9.44 -15.74 7.43
C GLY A 94 9.12 -16.58 8.66
N THR A 95 8.25 -16.06 9.50
CA THR A 95 7.76 -16.71 10.73
C THR A 95 6.25 -16.91 10.65
N LEU A 96 5.80 -18.15 10.82
CA LEU A 96 4.38 -18.48 10.83
C LEU A 96 3.80 -18.19 12.21
N VAL A 97 2.75 -17.37 12.28
CA VAL A 97 2.02 -17.04 13.51
C VAL A 97 0.50 -17.15 13.28
N SER A 98 -0.25 -17.39 14.36
CA SER A 98 -1.70 -17.30 14.32
C SER A 98 -2.14 -15.84 14.30
N HIS A 99 -3.07 -15.50 13.40
CA HIS A 99 -3.58 -14.13 13.33
C HIS A 99 -4.74 -13.93 14.33
N PRO A 100 -4.84 -12.76 15.04
CA PRO A 100 -5.90 -12.51 16.02
C PRO A 100 -7.33 -12.59 15.47
N GLN A 101 -7.50 -12.29 14.19
CA GLN A 101 -8.79 -12.38 13.48
C GLN A 101 -9.03 -13.75 12.86
N GLY A 102 -8.22 -14.75 13.21
CA GLY A 102 -8.23 -16.09 12.64
C GLY A 102 -7.31 -16.23 11.42
N GLY A 103 -6.98 -17.48 11.11
CA GLY A 103 -6.06 -17.80 10.02
C GLY A 103 -4.60 -17.72 10.42
N TYR A 104 -3.75 -17.65 9.41
CA TYR A 104 -2.29 -17.68 9.52
C TYR A 104 -1.67 -16.44 8.90
N LEU A 105 -0.69 -15.91 9.58
CA LEU A 105 0.15 -14.80 9.11
C LEU A 105 1.58 -15.31 9.00
N ILE A 106 2.20 -15.12 7.85
CA ILE A 106 3.62 -15.32 7.65
C ILE A 106 4.26 -13.94 7.75
N GLU A 107 4.91 -13.65 8.87
CA GLU A 107 5.59 -12.39 9.14
C GLU A 107 7.04 -12.41 8.69
N SER A 108 7.63 -11.24 8.52
CA SER A 108 9.08 -11.08 8.27
C SER A 108 9.57 -11.87 7.06
N ILE A 109 8.76 -11.98 6.02
CA ILE A 109 9.14 -12.64 4.76
C ILE A 109 10.33 -11.92 4.15
N ASN A 110 10.27 -10.59 4.04
CA ASN A 110 11.33 -9.70 3.57
C ASN A 110 11.91 -10.11 2.21
N GLU A 111 11.11 -10.73 1.37
CA GLU A 111 11.49 -11.21 0.06
C GLU A 111 11.53 -10.05 -0.95
N PRO A 112 12.69 -9.70 -1.52
CA PRO A 112 12.77 -8.60 -2.47
C PRO A 112 12.04 -8.94 -3.77
N VAL A 113 11.29 -7.97 -4.30
CA VAL A 113 10.65 -8.09 -5.61
C VAL A 113 11.67 -7.72 -6.68
N PRO A 114 12.04 -8.64 -7.59
CA PRO A 114 13.06 -8.40 -8.59
C PRO A 114 12.74 -7.18 -9.47
N GLY A 115 13.69 -6.26 -9.58
CA GLY A 115 13.55 -5.04 -10.37
C GLY A 115 12.40 -4.14 -9.94
N ASN A 116 11.94 -4.25 -8.69
CA ASN A 116 10.81 -3.49 -8.14
C ASN A 116 9.52 -3.62 -8.98
N GLY A 117 9.33 -4.71 -9.70
CA GLY A 117 8.23 -4.91 -10.62
C GLY A 117 7.54 -6.25 -10.43
N LEU A 118 6.36 -6.25 -9.81
CA LEU A 118 5.54 -7.43 -9.62
C LEU A 118 4.66 -7.67 -10.85
N TRP A 119 4.77 -8.86 -11.46
CA TRP A 119 3.88 -9.30 -12.50
C TRP A 119 2.72 -10.10 -11.93
N ILE A 120 1.49 -9.70 -12.27
CA ILE A 120 0.28 -10.44 -11.91
C ILE A 120 -0.57 -10.73 -13.15
N ARG A 121 -1.28 -11.86 -13.15
CA ARG A 121 -2.41 -12.08 -14.05
C ARG A 121 -3.68 -11.72 -13.29
N VAL A 122 -4.34 -10.66 -13.70
CA VAL A 122 -5.54 -10.17 -13.04
C VAL A 122 -6.67 -11.18 -13.23
N GLY A 123 -7.25 -11.65 -12.13
CA GLY A 123 -8.39 -12.56 -12.14
C GLY A 123 -9.71 -11.84 -12.48
N SER A 124 -10.77 -12.64 -12.61
CA SER A 124 -12.14 -12.14 -12.75
C SER A 124 -12.58 -11.34 -11.53
N GLU A 125 -13.76 -10.71 -11.59
CA GLU A 125 -14.35 -10.00 -10.46
C GLU A 125 -14.55 -10.88 -9.22
N SER A 126 -14.76 -12.20 -9.39
CA SER A 126 -14.84 -13.13 -8.27
C SER A 126 -13.50 -13.33 -7.53
N VAL A 127 -12.37 -13.15 -8.22
CA VAL A 127 -11.04 -13.13 -7.61
C VAL A 127 -10.78 -11.80 -6.91
N ALA A 128 -11.33 -10.70 -7.41
CA ALA A 128 -11.34 -9.38 -6.81
C ALA A 128 -9.95 -8.86 -6.42
N HIS A 129 -8.96 -8.94 -7.34
CA HIS A 129 -7.65 -8.33 -7.10
C HIS A 129 -7.80 -6.85 -6.80
N THR A 130 -7.42 -6.42 -5.60
CA THR A 130 -7.54 -5.03 -5.14
C THR A 130 -6.24 -4.58 -4.49
N LEU A 131 -5.71 -3.44 -4.94
CA LEU A 131 -4.59 -2.77 -4.28
C LEU A 131 -5.14 -1.88 -3.17
N ILE A 132 -4.46 -1.87 -2.02
CA ILE A 132 -4.80 -1.07 -0.86
C ILE A 132 -3.54 -0.39 -0.33
N SER A 133 -3.60 0.93 -0.14
CA SER A 133 -2.56 1.71 0.56
C SER A 133 -3.25 2.77 1.40
N ALA A 134 -3.24 2.61 2.71
CA ALA A 134 -4.05 3.36 3.66
C ALA A 134 -5.53 3.41 3.19
N ASP A 135 -6.09 4.60 2.96
CA ASP A 135 -7.48 4.79 2.54
C ASP A 135 -7.67 4.72 1.00
N THR A 136 -6.60 4.48 0.24
CA THR A 136 -6.66 4.41 -1.22
C THR A 136 -6.82 2.96 -1.66
N HIS A 137 -7.83 2.72 -2.50
CA HIS A 137 -8.16 1.41 -3.05
C HIS A 137 -8.24 1.45 -4.57
N LEU A 138 -7.74 0.41 -5.25
CA LEU A 138 -7.88 0.24 -6.69
C LEU A 138 -8.23 -1.20 -7.03
N ASN A 139 -9.42 -1.44 -7.57
CA ASN A 139 -9.86 -2.76 -8.01
C ASN A 139 -9.32 -3.08 -9.41
N LEU A 140 -8.27 -3.90 -9.47
CA LEU A 140 -7.65 -4.32 -10.72
C LEU A 140 -8.54 -5.27 -11.52
N SER A 141 -9.38 -6.08 -10.86
CA SER A 141 -10.29 -6.99 -11.55
C SER A 141 -11.38 -6.25 -12.32
N GLN A 142 -11.84 -5.11 -11.82
CA GLN A 142 -12.73 -4.23 -12.59
C GLN A 142 -12.01 -3.49 -13.72
N LEU A 143 -10.73 -3.13 -13.49
CA LEU A 143 -9.95 -2.36 -14.45
C LEU A 143 -9.46 -3.21 -15.64
N ALA A 144 -9.00 -4.45 -15.39
CA ALA A 144 -8.21 -5.21 -16.36
C ALA A 144 -8.33 -6.73 -16.18
N ALA A 145 -9.53 -7.28 -15.90
CA ALA A 145 -9.73 -8.72 -15.75
C ALA A 145 -9.17 -9.52 -16.93
N GLY A 146 -8.44 -10.61 -16.62
CA GLY A 146 -7.82 -11.48 -17.60
C GLY A 146 -6.50 -10.99 -18.17
N GLN A 147 -6.13 -9.73 -17.96
CA GLN A 147 -4.89 -9.15 -18.47
C GLN A 147 -3.70 -9.48 -17.56
N ARG A 148 -2.50 -9.40 -18.15
CA ARG A 148 -1.25 -9.44 -17.40
C ARG A 148 -0.78 -8.02 -17.16
N LEU A 149 -0.63 -7.66 -15.88
CA LEU A 149 -0.19 -6.34 -15.45
C LEU A 149 1.16 -6.41 -14.75
N ARG A 150 1.92 -5.33 -14.88
CA ARG A 150 3.12 -5.07 -14.09
C ARG A 150 2.83 -3.93 -13.13
N LEU A 151 3.06 -4.18 -11.84
CA LEU A 151 3.01 -3.21 -10.76
C LEU A 151 4.44 -2.76 -10.48
N GLN A 152 4.85 -1.63 -11.03
CA GLN A 152 6.22 -1.12 -10.96
C GLN A 152 6.33 -0.03 -9.90
N LEU A 153 7.15 -0.24 -8.88
CA LEU A 153 7.48 0.80 -7.90
C LEU A 153 8.32 1.89 -8.54
N ILE A 154 7.93 3.13 -8.35
CA ILE A 154 8.72 4.32 -8.70
C ILE A 154 8.76 5.32 -7.55
N SER A 155 9.86 6.08 -7.44
CA SER A 155 9.97 7.22 -6.53
C SER A 155 9.30 8.44 -7.15
N THR A 156 8.55 9.20 -6.36
CA THR A 156 7.96 10.49 -6.76
C THR A 156 8.82 11.68 -6.33
N LYS A 157 9.87 11.42 -5.53
CA LYS A 157 10.87 12.45 -5.16
C LYS A 157 11.91 12.57 -6.25
N HIS A 158 12.13 13.78 -6.67
CA HIS A 158 13.21 14.21 -7.57
C HIS A 158 14.41 14.73 -6.76
#